data_8a668ebcce9783927b71e2be06123261
#
_entry.id   8a668ebcce9783927b71e2be06123261
#
_cell.length_a   1.000
_cell.length_b   1.000
_cell.length_c   1.000
_cell.angle_alpha   90.00
_cell.angle_beta   90.00
_cell.angle_gamma   90.00
#
_symmetry.space_group_name_H-M   'P 1'
#
loop_
_entity.id
_entity.type
_entity.pdbx_description
1 polymer ?
#
loop_
_entity_poly.entity_id
_entity_poly.type
_entity_poly.pdbx_seq_one_letter_code
_entity_poly.pdbx_strand_id
1 'polypeptide(L)'
;MNLIGILNNRYSTKSFDPTKKIAAEDVEQLKSLLRLSPSSVNIQPWHFVIAATEEGKQRMAKGVQGNYKFNEAKILNASHVVLFCVKTTVDEAYKDHIAEAESKAGRFPNEQIKQMTKDGRTLFVNIHKEMLKDEQHWLEKQVYLNLGQFLLGAAALGIDACPMEGIDAQILNEEFGLTEKGLTAVTAVALGYKTESDFNNPAKTPKARLCVEEILTVV
;
A
#
# COMPACT_ATOMS: atom_id res chain seq x y z
N MET A 1 9.52 -13.94 16.95
CA MET A 1 8.51 -13.91 15.85
C MET A 1 8.87 -14.97 14.80
N ASN A 2 7.93 -15.82 14.39
CA ASN A 2 8.16 -16.81 13.34
C ASN A 2 7.63 -16.24 11.99
N LEU A 3 8.49 -15.58 11.23
CA LEU A 3 8.12 -14.95 9.94
C LEU A 3 7.60 -15.96 8.91
N ILE A 4 8.22 -17.13 8.82
CA ILE A 4 7.78 -18.17 7.88
C ILE A 4 6.40 -18.71 8.26
N GLY A 5 6.15 -18.88 9.56
CA GLY A 5 4.83 -19.24 10.05
C GLY A 5 3.76 -18.21 9.70
N ILE A 6 4.08 -16.90 9.85
CA ILE A 6 3.19 -15.80 9.44
C ILE A 6 2.92 -15.86 7.93
N LEU A 7 3.95 -16.00 7.10
CA LEU A 7 3.81 -16.08 5.64
C LEU A 7 3.01 -17.30 5.20
N ASN A 8 3.16 -18.44 5.87
CA ASN A 8 2.38 -19.64 5.58
C ASN A 8 0.90 -19.46 5.94
N ASN A 9 0.61 -18.80 7.05
CA ASN A 9 -0.76 -18.63 7.55
C ASN A 9 -1.51 -17.49 6.87
N ARG A 10 -0.83 -16.36 6.51
CA ARG A 10 -1.51 -15.26 5.85
C ARG A 10 -1.98 -15.64 4.44
N TYR A 11 -3.16 -15.19 4.07
CA TYR A 11 -3.74 -15.35 2.73
C TYR A 11 -4.61 -14.13 2.38
N SER A 12 -5.10 -14.04 1.16
CA SER A 12 -6.05 -12.99 0.77
C SER A 12 -7.46 -13.38 1.20
N THR A 13 -7.89 -12.85 2.33
CA THR A 13 -9.19 -13.11 2.96
C THR A 13 -10.33 -12.65 2.04
N LYS A 14 -11.32 -13.52 1.80
CA LYS A 14 -12.44 -13.23 0.91
C LYS A 14 -13.73 -12.93 1.65
N SER A 15 -13.82 -13.33 2.92
CA SER A 15 -15.00 -13.10 3.76
C SER A 15 -14.58 -12.56 5.13
N PHE A 16 -14.96 -11.30 5.42
CA PHE A 16 -14.70 -10.64 6.68
C PHE A 16 -15.92 -10.69 7.60
N ASP A 17 -15.69 -10.78 8.90
CA ASP A 17 -16.69 -10.67 9.95
C ASP A 17 -16.98 -9.18 10.24
N PRO A 18 -18.16 -8.65 9.84
CA PRO A 18 -18.47 -7.24 10.00
C PRO A 18 -18.63 -6.80 11.47
N THR A 19 -18.81 -7.78 12.38
CA THR A 19 -18.98 -7.51 13.82
C THR A 19 -17.65 -7.29 14.54
N LYS A 20 -16.53 -7.76 13.96
CA LYS A 20 -15.20 -7.64 14.54
C LYS A 20 -14.47 -6.41 14.00
N LYS A 21 -14.01 -5.55 14.90
CA LYS A 21 -13.28 -4.35 14.55
C LYS A 21 -11.83 -4.43 15.04
N ILE A 22 -10.91 -3.87 14.28
CA ILE A 22 -9.49 -3.75 14.65
C ILE A 22 -9.40 -2.76 15.83
N ALA A 23 -8.62 -3.10 16.84
CA ALA A 23 -8.39 -2.24 17.99
C ALA A 23 -7.67 -0.94 17.58
N ALA A 24 -7.95 0.16 18.28
CA ALA A 24 -7.39 1.47 17.93
C ALA A 24 -5.84 1.46 17.99
N GLU A 25 -5.25 0.75 18.93
CA GLU A 25 -3.79 0.62 19.04
C GLU A 25 -3.16 -0.11 17.83
N ASP A 26 -3.84 -1.12 17.31
CA ASP A 26 -3.39 -1.83 16.11
C ASP A 26 -3.56 -0.97 14.85
N VAL A 27 -4.60 -0.12 14.80
CA VAL A 27 -4.77 0.86 13.72
C VAL A 27 -3.59 1.83 13.70
N GLU A 28 -3.08 2.29 14.84
CA GLU A 28 -1.89 3.15 14.91
C GLU A 28 -0.62 2.41 14.47
N GLN A 29 -0.50 1.12 14.78
CA GLN A 29 0.59 0.28 14.26
C GLN A 29 0.49 0.12 12.74
N LEU A 30 -0.71 -0.11 12.19
CA LEU A 30 -0.95 -0.16 10.73
C LEU A 30 -0.55 1.16 10.05
N LYS A 31 -0.91 2.31 10.60
CA LYS A 31 -0.49 3.63 10.09
C LYS A 31 1.04 3.78 10.11
N SER A 32 1.68 3.28 11.14
CA SER A 32 3.15 3.27 11.26
C SER A 32 3.80 2.39 10.19
N LEU A 33 3.24 1.22 9.89
CA LEU A 33 3.70 0.34 8.80
C LEU A 33 3.63 1.03 7.44
N LEU A 34 2.53 1.75 7.15
CA LEU A 34 2.38 2.54 5.93
C LEU A 34 3.45 3.63 5.82
N ARG A 35 3.72 4.34 6.91
CA ARG A 35 4.67 5.46 6.95
C ARG A 35 6.14 5.02 6.87
N LEU A 36 6.50 3.89 7.46
CA LEU A 36 7.90 3.46 7.66
C LEU A 36 8.43 2.58 6.53
N SER A 37 7.70 2.40 5.44
CA SER A 37 8.18 1.65 4.28
C SER A 37 9.38 2.34 3.64
N PRO A 38 10.39 1.57 3.20
CA PRO A 38 11.46 2.13 2.36
C PRO A 38 10.95 2.47 0.95
N SER A 39 11.68 3.34 0.26
CA SER A 39 11.47 3.63 -1.17
C SER A 39 12.75 4.03 -1.84
N SER A 40 12.85 3.90 -3.17
CA SER A 40 13.99 4.34 -3.95
C SER A 40 14.28 5.81 -3.65
N VAL A 41 15.53 6.15 -3.39
CA VAL A 41 16.02 7.50 -2.99
C VAL A 41 15.17 8.19 -1.92
N ASN A 42 14.48 7.42 -1.10
CA ASN A 42 13.53 7.89 -0.09
C ASN A 42 12.43 8.81 -0.67
N ILE A 43 11.94 8.48 -1.88
CA ILE A 43 11.00 9.34 -2.61
C ILE A 43 9.59 9.37 -2.02
N GLN A 44 9.17 8.32 -1.29
CA GLN A 44 7.91 8.25 -0.54
C GLN A 44 6.69 8.77 -1.32
N PRO A 45 6.40 8.29 -2.54
CA PRO A 45 5.43 8.92 -3.43
C PRO A 45 3.97 8.58 -3.11
N TRP A 46 3.74 7.92 -2.00
CA TRP A 46 2.43 7.40 -1.60
C TRP A 46 1.57 8.40 -0.84
N HIS A 47 0.29 8.20 -0.94
CA HIS A 47 -0.74 8.76 -0.08
C HIS A 47 -1.76 7.66 0.24
N PHE A 48 -2.35 7.71 1.41
CA PHE A 48 -3.30 6.69 1.84
C PHE A 48 -4.62 7.32 2.24
N VAL A 49 -5.74 6.74 1.77
CA VAL A 49 -7.08 7.06 2.27
C VAL A 49 -7.57 5.87 3.07
N ILE A 50 -7.92 6.09 4.33
CA ILE A 50 -8.38 5.04 5.24
C ILE A 50 -9.87 5.23 5.51
N ALA A 51 -10.68 4.23 5.15
CA ALA A 51 -12.10 4.16 5.45
C ALA A 51 -12.33 3.22 6.65
N ALA A 52 -12.79 3.80 7.78
CA ALA A 52 -13.07 3.10 9.03
C ALA A 52 -14.58 3.10 9.38
N THR A 53 -15.35 4.03 8.82
CA THR A 53 -16.79 4.17 9.04
C THR A 53 -17.59 3.50 7.94
N GLU A 54 -18.85 3.21 8.21
CA GLU A 54 -19.76 2.64 7.19
C GLU A 54 -19.87 3.59 5.98
N GLU A 55 -19.99 4.91 6.22
CA GLU A 55 -19.99 5.91 5.15
C GLU A 55 -18.70 5.88 4.34
N GLY A 56 -17.54 5.86 5.00
CA GLY A 56 -16.23 5.78 4.32
C GLY A 56 -16.10 4.53 3.46
N LYS A 57 -16.57 3.38 3.95
CA LYS A 57 -16.57 2.13 3.20
C LYS A 57 -17.55 2.17 2.02
N GLN A 58 -18.71 2.79 2.16
CA GLN A 58 -19.64 3.01 1.04
C GLN A 58 -19.00 3.88 -0.06
N ARG A 59 -18.26 4.90 0.31
CA ARG A 59 -17.49 5.72 -0.64
C ARG A 59 -16.43 4.89 -1.37
N MET A 60 -15.66 4.06 -0.66
CA MET A 60 -14.71 3.11 -1.28
C MET A 60 -15.42 2.12 -2.22
N ALA A 61 -16.61 1.65 -1.86
CA ALA A 61 -17.37 0.68 -2.65
C ALA A 61 -17.85 1.23 -4.00
N LYS A 62 -17.88 2.55 -4.19
CA LYS A 62 -18.16 3.14 -5.51
C LYS A 62 -17.15 2.71 -6.57
N GLY A 63 -15.88 2.54 -6.19
CA GLY A 63 -14.81 2.10 -7.08
C GLY A 63 -14.79 0.60 -7.38
N VAL A 64 -15.74 -0.17 -6.86
CA VAL A 64 -15.80 -1.62 -7.12
C VAL A 64 -17.15 -2.06 -7.70
N GLN A 65 -17.71 -1.23 -8.56
CA GLN A 65 -18.94 -1.55 -9.29
C GLN A 65 -18.64 -2.23 -10.64
N GLY A 66 -19.69 -2.66 -11.35
CA GLY A 66 -19.54 -3.30 -12.66
C GLY A 66 -18.66 -4.55 -12.59
N ASN A 67 -17.59 -4.57 -13.34
CA ASN A 67 -16.66 -5.70 -13.43
C ASN A 67 -15.94 -6.04 -12.10
N TYR A 68 -15.90 -5.11 -11.14
CA TYR A 68 -15.24 -5.28 -9.85
C TYR A 68 -16.19 -5.55 -8.69
N LYS A 69 -17.48 -5.75 -8.97
CA LYS A 69 -18.55 -5.96 -7.98
C LYS A 69 -18.24 -7.10 -6.98
N PHE A 70 -17.47 -8.09 -7.39
CA PHE A 70 -17.02 -9.19 -6.53
C PHE A 70 -16.13 -8.74 -5.35
N ASN A 71 -15.65 -7.50 -5.33
CA ASN A 71 -14.87 -6.92 -4.24
C ASN A 71 -15.74 -6.14 -3.23
N GLU A 72 -16.97 -5.79 -3.56
CA GLU A 72 -17.81 -4.92 -2.73
C GLU A 72 -18.03 -5.48 -1.32
N ALA A 73 -18.40 -6.74 -1.19
CA ALA A 73 -18.63 -7.36 0.12
C ALA A 73 -17.35 -7.37 0.99
N LYS A 74 -16.16 -7.48 0.38
CA LYS A 74 -14.89 -7.40 1.10
C LYS A 74 -14.67 -6.00 1.68
N ILE A 75 -15.03 -4.95 0.93
CA ILE A 75 -14.95 -3.56 1.38
C ILE A 75 -15.95 -3.29 2.51
N LEU A 76 -17.21 -3.63 2.28
CA LEU A 76 -18.30 -3.30 3.21
C LEU A 76 -18.21 -4.05 4.53
N ASN A 77 -17.78 -5.31 4.51
CA ASN A 77 -17.69 -6.15 5.70
C ASN A 77 -16.36 -6.02 6.45
N ALA A 78 -15.35 -5.42 5.85
CA ALA A 78 -14.07 -5.17 6.51
C ALA A 78 -14.22 -4.23 7.73
N SER A 79 -13.28 -4.33 8.65
CA SER A 79 -13.13 -3.34 9.72
C SER A 79 -12.65 -2.00 9.15
N HIS A 80 -11.61 -2.04 8.33
CA HIS A 80 -11.00 -0.90 7.66
C HIS A 80 -10.68 -1.22 6.20
N VAL A 81 -10.65 -0.19 5.36
CA VAL A 81 -10.15 -0.28 4.00
C VAL A 81 -9.10 0.81 3.79
N VAL A 82 -7.95 0.45 3.26
CA VAL A 82 -6.88 1.39 2.90
C VAL A 82 -6.78 1.46 1.38
N LEU A 83 -7.00 2.63 0.81
CA LEU A 83 -6.70 2.93 -0.59
C LEU A 83 -5.26 3.43 -0.66
N PHE A 84 -4.45 2.75 -1.43
CA PHE A 84 -3.08 3.13 -1.75
C PHE A 84 -3.10 4.01 -2.99
N CYS A 85 -2.60 5.22 -2.84
CA CYS A 85 -2.51 6.21 -3.90
C CYS A 85 -1.04 6.55 -4.15
N VAL A 86 -0.75 7.03 -5.34
CA VAL A 86 0.60 7.43 -5.76
C VAL A 86 0.56 8.84 -6.37
N LYS A 87 1.65 9.58 -6.25
CA LYS A 87 1.85 10.81 -7.01
C LYS A 87 1.92 10.50 -8.51
N THR A 88 1.30 11.35 -9.31
CA THR A 88 1.35 11.22 -10.78
C THR A 88 2.69 11.71 -11.34
N THR A 89 3.36 12.60 -10.61
CA THR A 89 4.71 13.10 -10.95
C THR A 89 5.40 13.64 -9.69
N VAL A 90 6.72 13.78 -9.75
CA VAL A 90 7.57 14.38 -8.71
C VAL A 90 8.18 15.68 -9.24
N ASP A 91 7.83 16.79 -8.60
CA ASP A 91 8.38 18.13 -8.89
C ASP A 91 9.48 18.53 -7.90
N GLU A 92 10.11 19.69 -8.15
CA GLU A 92 11.17 20.23 -7.27
C GLU A 92 10.63 20.54 -5.86
N ALA A 93 9.41 21.09 -5.77
CA ALA A 93 8.82 21.45 -4.48
C ALA A 93 8.63 20.20 -3.60
N TYR A 94 8.25 19.07 -4.19
CA TYR A 94 8.12 17.81 -3.45
C TYR A 94 9.47 17.25 -3.00
N LYS A 95 10.51 17.33 -3.86
CA LYS A 95 11.88 16.91 -3.49
C LYS A 95 12.44 17.75 -2.35
N ASP A 96 12.20 19.07 -2.38
CA ASP A 96 12.58 19.99 -1.30
C ASP A 96 11.84 19.67 0.00
N HIS A 97 10.54 19.40 -0.08
CA HIS A 97 9.75 19.00 1.08
C HIS A 97 10.30 17.74 1.76
N ILE A 98 10.72 16.72 0.97
CA ILE A 98 11.35 15.52 1.54
C ILE A 98 12.68 15.89 2.23
N ALA A 99 13.53 16.72 1.58
CA ALA A 99 14.80 17.11 2.14
C ALA A 99 14.65 17.91 3.45
N GLU A 100 13.62 18.74 3.56
CA GLU A 100 13.28 19.42 4.81
C GLU A 100 12.84 18.44 5.92
N ALA A 101 12.01 17.46 5.59
CA ALA A 101 11.58 16.43 6.53
C ALA A 101 12.78 15.61 7.03
N GLU A 102 13.70 15.24 6.13
CA GLU A 102 14.94 14.56 6.46
C GLU A 102 15.86 15.42 7.34
N SER A 103 15.95 16.73 7.08
CA SER A 103 16.71 17.68 7.91
C SER A 103 16.14 17.78 9.32
N LYS A 104 14.81 17.90 9.44
CA LYS A 104 14.10 17.93 10.74
C LYS A 104 14.30 16.63 11.55
N ALA A 105 14.45 15.51 10.86
CA ALA A 105 14.75 14.22 11.48
C ALA A 105 16.24 14.05 11.86
N GLY A 106 17.10 15.05 11.62
CA GLY A 106 18.53 14.99 11.93
C GLY A 106 19.35 14.10 10.99
N ARG A 107 18.82 13.79 9.79
CA ARG A 107 19.46 12.85 8.86
C ARG A 107 20.77 13.36 8.29
N PHE A 108 20.97 14.67 8.19
CA PHE A 108 22.12 15.27 7.55
C PHE A 108 23.11 15.85 8.58
N PRO A 109 24.36 15.38 8.60
CA PRO A 109 25.38 15.91 9.50
C PRO A 109 25.84 17.34 9.11
N ASN A 110 25.65 17.73 7.84
CA ASN A 110 25.99 19.04 7.30
C ASN A 110 25.27 19.32 5.98
N GLU A 111 25.34 20.58 5.52
CA GLU A 111 24.69 21.02 4.28
C GLU A 111 25.25 20.35 3.01
N GLN A 112 26.53 19.97 3.01
CA GLN A 112 27.13 19.28 1.87
C GLN A 112 26.47 17.91 1.65
N ILE A 113 26.29 17.12 2.70
CA ILE A 113 25.63 15.80 2.60
C ILE A 113 24.14 15.97 2.23
N LYS A 114 23.47 17.00 2.75
CA LYS A 114 22.10 17.34 2.34
C LYS A 114 22.02 17.62 0.85
N GLN A 115 22.91 18.46 0.31
CA GLN A 115 22.92 18.79 -1.12
C GLN A 115 23.22 17.55 -1.98
N MET A 116 24.22 16.75 -1.62
CA MET A 116 24.52 15.49 -2.34
C MET A 116 23.32 14.54 -2.38
N THR A 117 22.55 14.45 -1.28
CA THR A 117 21.36 13.61 -1.22
C THR A 117 20.24 14.15 -2.13
N LYS A 118 20.04 15.47 -2.16
CA LYS A 118 19.09 16.13 -3.08
C LYS A 118 19.48 15.90 -4.54
N ASP A 119 20.75 16.07 -4.88
CA ASP A 119 21.27 15.87 -6.23
C ASP A 119 21.09 14.42 -6.68
N GLY A 120 21.41 13.46 -5.82
CA GLY A 120 21.19 12.05 -6.07
C GLY A 120 19.71 11.72 -6.30
N ARG A 121 18.79 12.27 -5.48
CA ARG A 121 17.35 12.11 -5.68
C ARG A 121 16.90 12.68 -7.03
N THR A 122 17.35 13.88 -7.35
CA THR A 122 17.04 14.56 -8.62
C THR A 122 17.56 13.76 -9.82
N LEU A 123 18.77 13.20 -9.73
CA LEU A 123 19.32 12.35 -10.78
C LEU A 123 18.42 11.13 -11.06
N PHE A 124 18.00 10.39 -10.02
CA PHE A 124 17.15 9.22 -10.20
C PHE A 124 15.76 9.58 -10.71
N VAL A 125 15.15 10.66 -10.22
CA VAL A 125 13.86 11.15 -10.77
C VAL A 125 14.01 11.47 -12.26
N ASN A 126 15.06 12.17 -12.66
CA ASN A 126 15.29 12.54 -14.06
C ASN A 126 15.58 11.34 -14.95
N ILE A 127 16.28 10.31 -14.45
CA ILE A 127 16.44 9.04 -15.18
C ILE A 127 15.08 8.46 -15.55
N HIS A 128 14.16 8.36 -14.59
CA HIS A 128 12.83 7.80 -14.84
C HIS A 128 11.93 8.72 -15.66
N LYS A 129 12.04 10.03 -15.45
CA LYS A 129 11.19 11.02 -16.12
C LYS A 129 11.65 11.29 -17.57
N GLU A 130 12.94 11.53 -17.78
CA GLU A 130 13.46 12.03 -19.06
C GLU A 130 14.07 10.92 -19.92
N MET A 131 14.78 9.97 -19.33
CA MET A 131 15.50 8.94 -20.07
C MET A 131 14.66 7.70 -20.31
N LEU A 132 14.13 7.09 -19.25
CA LEU A 132 13.36 5.86 -19.32
C LEU A 132 11.88 6.13 -19.64
N LYS A 133 11.39 7.33 -19.34
CA LYS A 133 9.99 7.75 -19.51
C LYS A 133 8.99 6.80 -18.82
N ASP A 134 9.39 6.28 -17.66
CA ASP A 134 8.61 5.33 -16.85
C ASP A 134 8.33 5.84 -15.43
N GLU A 135 8.38 7.18 -15.23
CA GLU A 135 8.22 7.81 -13.90
C GLU A 135 7.02 7.26 -13.14
N GLN A 136 5.83 7.23 -13.77
CA GLN A 136 4.61 6.74 -13.13
C GLN A 136 4.76 5.29 -12.66
N HIS A 137 5.28 4.39 -13.50
CA HIS A 137 5.50 2.99 -13.13
C HIS A 137 6.56 2.84 -12.04
N TRP A 138 7.61 3.65 -12.06
CA TRP A 138 8.62 3.66 -11.01
C TRP A 138 8.03 4.08 -9.66
N LEU A 139 7.18 5.11 -9.63
CA LEU A 139 6.50 5.55 -8.43
C LEU A 139 5.52 4.49 -7.91
N GLU A 140 4.76 3.83 -8.79
CA GLU A 140 3.86 2.71 -8.45
C GLU A 140 4.62 1.52 -7.83
N LYS A 141 5.81 1.19 -8.32
CA LYS A 141 6.65 0.13 -7.72
C LYS A 141 6.97 0.42 -6.24
N GLN A 142 7.11 1.70 -5.84
CA GLN A 142 7.31 2.07 -4.43
C GLN A 142 6.04 1.81 -3.60
N VAL A 143 4.86 2.02 -4.18
CA VAL A 143 3.58 1.68 -3.54
C VAL A 143 3.45 0.18 -3.34
N TYR A 144 3.83 -0.64 -4.33
CA TYR A 144 3.80 -2.11 -4.20
C TYR A 144 4.85 -2.64 -3.20
N LEU A 145 6.01 -1.99 -3.08
CA LEU A 145 6.97 -2.29 -2.01
C LEU A 145 6.35 -2.05 -0.64
N ASN A 146 5.68 -0.89 -0.47
CA ASN A 146 4.93 -0.57 0.75
C ASN A 146 3.81 -1.59 1.00
N LEU A 147 3.02 -1.93 0.00
CA LEU A 147 1.94 -2.91 0.08
C LEU A 147 2.45 -4.26 0.59
N GLY A 148 3.57 -4.76 0.04
CA GLY A 148 4.16 -6.02 0.47
C GLY A 148 4.54 -6.02 1.96
N GLN A 149 5.21 -4.97 2.42
CA GLN A 149 5.54 -4.77 3.83
C GLN A 149 4.28 -4.66 4.69
N PHE A 150 3.29 -3.90 4.25
CA PHE A 150 2.03 -3.68 4.96
C PHE A 150 1.26 -4.99 5.17
N LEU A 151 1.15 -5.83 4.15
CA LEU A 151 0.48 -7.13 4.24
C LEU A 151 1.17 -8.09 5.22
N LEU A 152 2.51 -8.07 5.25
CA LEU A 152 3.28 -8.86 6.23
C LEU A 152 3.09 -8.32 7.63
N GLY A 153 3.15 -7.00 7.81
CA GLY A 153 2.95 -6.35 9.11
C GLY A 153 1.54 -6.57 9.65
N ALA A 154 0.50 -6.42 8.84
CA ALA A 154 -0.89 -6.72 9.24
C ALA A 154 -1.03 -8.17 9.72
N ALA A 155 -0.44 -9.13 8.99
CA ALA A 155 -0.46 -10.53 9.38
C ALA A 155 0.32 -10.79 10.69
N ALA A 156 1.41 -10.06 10.93
CA ALA A 156 2.17 -10.14 12.18
C ALA A 156 1.40 -9.62 13.40
N LEU A 157 0.47 -8.68 13.17
CA LEU A 157 -0.50 -8.18 14.16
C LEU A 157 -1.73 -9.08 14.32
N GLY A 158 -1.83 -10.19 13.56
CA GLY A 158 -3.00 -11.07 13.59
C GLY A 158 -4.21 -10.51 12.84
N ILE A 159 -4.00 -9.52 11.96
CA ILE A 159 -5.04 -8.90 11.16
C ILE A 159 -5.08 -9.55 9.77
N ASP A 160 -6.26 -10.01 9.39
CA ASP A 160 -6.50 -10.57 8.07
C ASP A 160 -6.62 -9.44 7.02
N ALA A 161 -6.11 -9.70 5.81
CA ALA A 161 -6.05 -8.70 4.75
C ALA A 161 -6.42 -9.27 3.38
N CYS A 162 -7.02 -8.45 2.52
CA CYS A 162 -7.24 -8.73 1.11
C CYS A 162 -6.78 -7.56 0.24
N PRO A 163 -5.65 -7.65 -0.46
CA PRO A 163 -5.29 -6.69 -1.48
C PRO A 163 -6.19 -6.88 -2.72
N MET A 164 -6.56 -5.76 -3.35
CA MET A 164 -7.50 -5.71 -4.47
C MET A 164 -7.01 -4.72 -5.52
N GLU A 165 -6.57 -5.21 -6.67
CA GLU A 165 -6.31 -4.40 -7.87
C GLU A 165 -7.59 -4.17 -8.70
N GLY A 166 -8.61 -5.01 -8.50
CA GLY A 166 -9.92 -4.86 -9.12
C GLY A 166 -10.69 -3.69 -8.53
N ILE A 167 -10.23 -2.48 -8.85
CA ILE A 167 -10.85 -1.19 -8.51
C ILE A 167 -10.92 -0.30 -9.74
N ASP A 168 -11.88 0.59 -9.80
CA ASP A 168 -11.96 1.66 -10.76
C ASP A 168 -11.22 2.90 -10.19
N ALA A 169 -10.00 3.11 -10.68
CA ALA A 169 -9.17 4.20 -10.22
C ALA A 169 -9.77 5.57 -10.56
N GLN A 170 -10.44 5.71 -11.71
CA GLN A 170 -11.04 6.98 -12.11
C GLN A 170 -12.16 7.38 -11.14
N ILE A 171 -13.08 6.45 -10.84
CA ILE A 171 -14.18 6.70 -9.88
C ILE A 171 -13.62 7.05 -8.50
N LEU A 172 -12.59 6.35 -8.03
CA LEU A 172 -11.98 6.65 -6.72
C LEU A 172 -11.20 7.98 -6.72
N ASN A 173 -10.57 8.34 -7.83
CA ASN A 173 -9.90 9.64 -7.98
C ASN A 173 -10.91 10.79 -7.87
N GLU A 174 -12.05 10.67 -8.54
CA GLU A 174 -13.15 11.64 -8.45
C GLU A 174 -13.74 11.69 -7.04
N GLU A 175 -14.07 10.53 -6.45
CA GLU A 175 -14.70 10.44 -5.13
C GLU A 175 -13.86 11.06 -4.01
N PHE A 176 -12.52 10.94 -4.08
CA PHE A 176 -11.60 11.43 -3.04
C PHE A 176 -10.83 12.69 -3.44
N GLY A 177 -11.12 13.29 -4.61
CA GLY A 177 -10.44 14.48 -5.12
C GLY A 177 -8.93 14.25 -5.22
N LEU A 178 -8.50 13.11 -5.77
CA LEU A 178 -7.09 12.75 -5.84
C LEU A 178 -6.39 13.48 -6.97
N THR A 179 -7.04 13.64 -8.11
CA THR A 179 -6.47 14.27 -9.30
C THR A 179 -6.04 15.72 -9.01
N GLU A 180 -6.84 16.49 -8.30
CA GLU A 180 -6.51 17.87 -7.93
C GLU A 180 -5.29 17.96 -6.99
N LYS A 181 -4.96 16.85 -6.31
CA LYS A 181 -3.80 16.72 -5.44
C LYS A 181 -2.57 16.13 -6.15
N GLY A 182 -2.65 15.91 -7.47
CA GLY A 182 -1.61 15.24 -8.23
C GLY A 182 -1.39 13.78 -7.81
N LEU A 183 -2.47 13.10 -7.42
CA LEU A 183 -2.48 11.72 -6.97
C LEU A 183 -3.39 10.85 -7.85
N THR A 184 -3.13 9.55 -7.87
CA THR A 184 -4.04 8.55 -8.46
C THR A 184 -4.12 7.31 -7.56
N ALA A 185 -5.28 6.65 -7.57
CA ALA A 185 -5.48 5.37 -6.90
C ALA A 185 -4.72 4.25 -7.60
N VAL A 186 -4.15 3.32 -6.84
CA VAL A 186 -3.38 2.18 -7.37
C VAL A 186 -4.01 0.85 -6.97
N THR A 187 -4.27 0.64 -5.68
CA THR A 187 -4.80 -0.60 -5.14
C THR A 187 -5.49 -0.34 -3.81
N ALA A 188 -6.39 -1.22 -3.41
CA ALA A 188 -7.03 -1.16 -2.10
C ALA A 188 -6.72 -2.41 -1.26
N VAL A 189 -6.71 -2.26 0.07
CA VAL A 189 -6.58 -3.37 1.01
C VAL A 189 -7.73 -3.33 1.99
N ALA A 190 -8.56 -4.37 2.00
CA ALA A 190 -9.54 -4.61 3.05
C ALA A 190 -8.86 -5.30 4.23
N LEU A 191 -9.15 -4.86 5.46
CA LEU A 191 -8.54 -5.30 6.72
C LEU A 191 -9.62 -5.66 7.74
N GLY A 192 -9.41 -6.71 8.50
CA GLY A 192 -10.34 -7.14 9.53
C GLY A 192 -10.05 -8.54 10.01
N TYR A 193 -11.08 -9.28 10.34
CA TYR A 193 -10.98 -10.67 10.79
C TYR A 193 -11.84 -11.56 9.90
N LYS A 194 -11.30 -12.69 9.48
CA LYS A 194 -11.98 -13.66 8.62
C LYS A 194 -13.19 -14.29 9.31
N THR A 195 -14.17 -14.71 8.50
CA THR A 195 -15.22 -15.63 8.94
C THR A 195 -14.71 -17.08 8.87
N GLU A 196 -15.35 -17.99 9.61
CA GLU A 196 -15.09 -19.43 9.50
C GLU A 196 -15.47 -19.98 8.12
N SER A 197 -16.43 -19.36 7.45
CA SER A 197 -16.90 -19.75 6.13
C SER A 197 -15.98 -19.34 4.98
N ASP A 198 -14.93 -18.55 5.24
CA ASP A 198 -14.00 -18.10 4.17
C ASP A 198 -13.45 -19.31 3.39
N PHE A 199 -13.81 -19.38 2.10
CA PHE A 199 -13.42 -20.48 1.23
C PHE A 199 -11.92 -20.48 0.92
N ASN A 200 -11.26 -19.31 0.96
CA ASN A 200 -9.84 -19.13 0.63
C ASN A 200 -8.92 -19.41 1.82
N ASN A 201 -9.46 -19.84 2.95
CA ASN A 201 -8.66 -20.25 4.09
C ASN A 201 -7.73 -21.42 3.70
N PRO A 202 -6.42 -21.40 3.99
CA PRO A 202 -5.47 -22.45 3.63
C PRO A 202 -5.84 -23.86 4.09
N ALA A 203 -6.65 -24.01 5.13
CA ALA A 203 -7.19 -25.30 5.56
C ALA A 203 -8.23 -25.90 4.56
N LYS A 204 -8.84 -25.05 3.73
CA LYS A 204 -9.82 -25.44 2.71
C LYS A 204 -9.23 -25.38 1.30
N THR A 205 -8.46 -24.30 1.03
CA THR A 205 -7.80 -24.05 -0.24
C THR A 205 -6.32 -23.88 0.02
N PRO A 206 -5.51 -24.93 -0.13
CA PRO A 206 -4.07 -24.89 0.14
C PRO A 206 -3.36 -23.80 -0.64
N LYS A 207 -2.41 -23.14 0.00
CA LYS A 207 -1.57 -22.13 -0.65
C LYS A 207 -0.63 -22.80 -1.65
N ALA A 208 -0.69 -22.38 -2.91
CA ALA A 208 0.22 -22.84 -3.95
C ALA A 208 1.25 -21.75 -4.29
N ARG A 209 2.47 -22.17 -4.53
CA ARG A 209 3.58 -21.35 -5.08
C ARG A 209 4.40 -22.22 -6.02
N LEU A 210 5.08 -21.60 -6.95
CA LEU A 210 6.09 -22.27 -7.76
C LEU A 210 7.20 -22.80 -6.86
N CYS A 211 7.90 -23.84 -7.30
CA CYS A 211 9.04 -24.39 -6.55
C CYS A 211 10.22 -23.41 -6.57
N VAL A 212 11.14 -23.58 -5.61
CA VAL A 212 12.28 -22.65 -5.44
C VAL A 212 13.15 -22.62 -6.67
N GLU A 213 13.36 -23.77 -7.30
CA GLU A 213 14.21 -23.97 -8.47
C GLU A 213 13.70 -23.21 -9.71
N GLU A 214 12.38 -22.98 -9.80
CA GLU A 214 11.78 -22.22 -10.91
C GLU A 214 11.94 -20.71 -10.78
N ILE A 215 12.11 -20.21 -9.55
CA ILE A 215 12.09 -18.77 -9.26
C ILE A 215 13.41 -18.23 -8.71
N LEU A 216 14.42 -19.10 -8.47
CA LEU A 216 15.66 -18.72 -7.83
C LEU A 216 16.86 -19.31 -8.56
N THR A 217 17.81 -18.45 -8.88
CA THR A 217 19.13 -18.83 -9.41
C THR A 217 20.20 -18.36 -8.44
N VAL A 218 21.08 -19.27 -8.04
CA VAL A 218 22.28 -18.96 -7.24
C VAL A 218 23.47 -18.85 -8.21
N VAL A 219 24.22 -17.76 -8.16
CA VAL A 219 25.41 -17.50 -8.98
C VAL A 219 26.64 -17.34 -8.12
#